data_fd4a65932c7b670a54e5dbf8801c2885
#
_entry.id   fd4a65932c7b670a54e5dbf8801c2885
#
_cell.length_a   1.000
_cell.length_b   1.000
_cell.length_c   1.000
_cell.angle_alpha   90.00
_cell.angle_beta   90.00
_cell.angle_gamma   90.00
#
_symmetry.space_group_name_H-M   'P 1'
#
loop_
_entity.id
_entity.type
_entity.pdbx_description
1 polymer ?
#
loop_
_entity_poly.entity_id
_entity_poly.type
_entity_poly.pdbx_seq_one_letter_code
_entity_poly.pdbx_strand_id
1 'polypeptide(L)'
;MWYVPDASKDAKLIYGLGKNCTEEEVRTAIEQSTLMNYLQQVPVKKDDLFFIKAGTIHAIGAGVLVAEIQESSKLTYRLYDYDRVGKDGKKRELHVDKALEVANLSSSAEPRQSLRVLKYRKGVASELLTRCKYFEVYRMLVNTERRQTVHYHADEVAFRVLLCVNGCGTISFEGGNITFYKGDCIFVPADSEVLSIHGQVQFLDVRG
;
A
#
# COMPACT_ATOMS: atom_id res chain seq x y z
N MET A 1 1.69 -2.31 -4.07
CA MET A 1 0.31 -2.54 -3.53
C MET A 1 -0.06 -1.41 -2.59
N TRP A 2 -1.34 -1.10 -2.49
CA TRP A 2 -1.89 -0.17 -1.49
C TRP A 2 -2.76 -0.93 -0.50
N TYR A 3 -2.56 -0.68 0.78
CA TYR A 3 -3.46 -1.07 1.86
C TYR A 3 -4.06 0.20 2.45
N VAL A 4 -5.35 0.19 2.76
CA VAL A 4 -6.07 1.37 3.29
C VAL A 4 -6.26 1.24 4.80
N PRO A 5 -5.38 1.82 5.64
CA PRO A 5 -5.54 1.81 7.10
C PRO A 5 -6.76 2.62 7.56
N ASP A 6 -7.13 3.65 6.80
CA ASP A 6 -8.27 4.51 7.08
C ASP A 6 -8.78 5.25 5.85
N ALA A 7 -10.08 5.50 5.79
CA ALA A 7 -10.70 6.28 4.74
C ALA A 7 -11.90 7.05 5.28
N SER A 8 -12.06 8.30 4.86
CA SER A 8 -13.26 9.08 5.16
C SER A 8 -14.47 8.53 4.41
N LYS A 9 -15.67 8.91 4.86
CA LYS A 9 -16.91 8.58 4.15
C LYS A 9 -16.84 9.10 2.72
N ASP A 10 -17.30 8.29 1.78
CA ASP A 10 -17.33 8.57 0.33
C ASP A 10 -15.96 8.81 -0.34
N ALA A 11 -14.87 8.47 0.37
CA ALA A 11 -13.53 8.52 -0.19
C ALA A 11 -13.38 7.57 -1.40
N LYS A 12 -12.60 8.00 -2.37
CA LYS A 12 -12.35 7.25 -3.61
C LYS A 12 -10.88 7.32 -3.99
N LEU A 13 -10.44 6.36 -4.78
CA LEU A 13 -9.16 6.42 -5.49
C LEU A 13 -9.39 6.24 -7.00
N ILE A 14 -8.37 6.58 -7.78
CA ILE A 14 -8.33 6.29 -9.22
C ILE A 14 -7.63 4.95 -9.41
N TYR A 15 -8.25 4.06 -10.20
CA TYR A 15 -7.70 2.75 -10.54
C TYR A 15 -7.97 2.41 -12.02
N GLY A 16 -7.07 2.86 -12.89
CA GLY A 16 -7.14 2.64 -14.33
C GLY A 16 -8.19 3.48 -15.05
N LEU A 17 -8.55 3.01 -16.22
CA LEU A 17 -9.54 3.63 -17.11
C LEU A 17 -10.90 2.94 -17.00
N GLY A 18 -11.98 3.70 -17.05
CA GLY A 18 -13.36 3.21 -17.06
C GLY A 18 -13.81 2.66 -18.41
N LYS A 19 -13.07 2.95 -19.49
CA LYS A 19 -13.28 2.46 -20.85
C LYS A 19 -11.97 2.30 -21.59
N ASN A 20 -11.95 1.55 -22.68
CA ASN A 20 -10.80 1.49 -23.57
C ASN A 20 -10.58 2.87 -24.22
N CYS A 21 -9.34 3.30 -24.26
CA CYS A 21 -8.95 4.58 -24.87
C CYS A 21 -7.76 4.37 -25.80
N THR A 22 -7.68 5.22 -26.82
CA THR A 22 -6.45 5.38 -27.60
C THR A 22 -5.50 6.34 -26.91
N GLU A 23 -4.23 6.32 -27.30
CA GLU A 23 -3.24 7.29 -26.81
C GLU A 23 -3.66 8.73 -27.14
N GLU A 24 -4.17 8.95 -28.34
CA GLU A 24 -4.64 10.26 -28.82
C GLU A 24 -5.81 10.80 -27.99
N GLU A 25 -6.79 9.93 -27.65
CA GLU A 25 -7.91 10.31 -26.77
C GLU A 25 -7.43 10.73 -25.38
N VAL A 26 -6.48 9.99 -24.80
CA VAL A 26 -5.93 10.32 -23.48
C VAL A 26 -5.13 11.62 -23.54
N ARG A 27 -4.32 11.83 -24.58
CA ARG A 27 -3.54 13.05 -24.80
C ARG A 27 -4.46 14.27 -24.93
N THR A 28 -5.47 14.18 -25.78
CA THR A 28 -6.48 15.24 -25.96
C THR A 28 -7.21 15.53 -24.64
N ALA A 29 -7.56 14.49 -23.88
CA ALA A 29 -8.25 14.66 -22.60
C ALA A 29 -7.36 15.34 -21.54
N ILE A 30 -6.03 15.13 -21.58
CA ILE A 30 -5.08 15.85 -20.72
C ILE A 30 -5.02 17.33 -21.11
N GLU A 31 -4.86 17.63 -22.40
CA GLU A 31 -4.79 19.00 -22.91
C GLU A 31 -6.05 19.80 -22.61
N GLN A 32 -7.21 19.16 -22.67
CA GLN A 32 -8.51 19.75 -22.38
C GLN A 32 -8.89 19.71 -20.90
N SER A 33 -8.03 19.18 -20.01
CA SER A 33 -8.33 18.99 -18.57
C SER A 33 -9.58 18.14 -18.31
N THR A 34 -9.90 17.19 -19.20
CA THR A 34 -11.09 16.33 -19.14
C THR A 34 -10.77 14.88 -18.82
N LEU A 35 -9.51 14.55 -18.51
CA LEU A 35 -9.06 13.18 -18.27
C LEU A 35 -9.87 12.45 -17.18
N MET A 36 -10.37 13.17 -16.19
CA MET A 36 -11.21 12.60 -15.12
C MET A 36 -12.46 11.87 -15.63
N ASN A 37 -12.97 12.22 -16.82
CA ASN A 37 -14.13 11.56 -17.44
C ASN A 37 -13.81 10.15 -17.98
N TYR A 38 -12.53 9.83 -18.10
CA TYR A 38 -12.01 8.56 -18.60
C TYR A 38 -11.52 7.63 -17.49
N LEU A 39 -11.20 8.22 -16.33
CA LEU A 39 -10.61 7.50 -15.20
C LEU A 39 -11.68 6.76 -14.38
N GLN A 40 -11.35 5.55 -13.95
CA GLN A 40 -12.20 4.80 -13.04
C GLN A 40 -12.01 5.28 -11.61
N GLN A 41 -13.08 5.78 -11.01
CA GLN A 41 -13.14 6.14 -9.59
C GLN A 41 -13.70 4.98 -8.78
N VAL A 42 -12.91 4.45 -7.85
CA VAL A 42 -13.28 3.30 -7.01
C VAL A 42 -13.51 3.77 -5.58
N PRO A 43 -14.71 3.53 -5.01
CA PRO A 43 -14.94 3.80 -3.60
C PRO A 43 -14.04 2.93 -2.74
N VAL A 44 -13.56 3.49 -1.63
CA VAL A 44 -12.65 2.80 -0.71
C VAL A 44 -13.13 2.89 0.73
N LYS A 45 -12.79 1.87 1.50
CA LYS A 45 -13.02 1.80 2.94
C LYS A 45 -11.78 1.22 3.63
N LYS A 46 -11.77 1.37 4.93
CA LYS A 46 -10.76 0.75 5.78
C LYS A 46 -10.60 -0.75 5.48
N ASP A 47 -9.37 -1.22 5.49
CA ASP A 47 -8.92 -2.60 5.23
C ASP A 47 -9.03 -3.03 3.76
N ASP A 48 -9.36 -2.14 2.84
CA ASP A 48 -9.29 -2.42 1.41
C ASP A 48 -7.84 -2.57 0.94
N LEU A 49 -7.66 -3.41 -0.08
CA LEU A 49 -6.39 -3.75 -0.67
C LEU A 49 -6.43 -3.55 -2.19
N PHE A 50 -5.43 -2.89 -2.74
CA PHE A 50 -5.30 -2.68 -4.18
C PHE A 50 -3.91 -3.10 -4.65
N PHE A 51 -3.85 -4.08 -5.54
CA PHE A 51 -2.60 -4.45 -6.19
C PHE A 51 -2.43 -3.64 -7.47
N ILE A 52 -1.58 -2.62 -7.43
CA ILE A 52 -1.33 -1.73 -8.57
C ILE A 52 -0.28 -2.38 -9.48
N LYS A 53 -0.72 -2.92 -10.60
CA LYS A 53 0.20 -3.46 -11.63
C LYS A 53 0.89 -2.32 -12.36
N ALA A 54 2.13 -2.56 -12.81
CA ALA A 54 2.83 -1.61 -13.69
C ALA A 54 1.95 -1.25 -14.90
N GLY A 55 1.97 0.03 -15.29
CA GLY A 55 1.12 0.57 -16.34
C GLY A 55 -0.29 0.98 -15.91
N THR A 56 -0.76 0.62 -14.71
CA THR A 56 -2.07 1.07 -14.22
C THR A 56 -2.02 2.57 -13.89
N ILE A 57 -2.88 3.36 -14.51
CA ILE A 57 -3.08 4.78 -14.14
C ILE A 57 -3.75 4.80 -12.77
N HIS A 58 -3.16 5.49 -11.79
CA HIS A 58 -3.66 5.47 -10.43
C HIS A 58 -3.41 6.78 -9.68
N ALA A 59 -4.29 7.10 -8.75
CA ALA A 59 -4.11 8.24 -7.85
C ALA A 59 -4.90 8.04 -6.56
N ILE A 60 -4.33 8.55 -5.45
CA ILE A 60 -4.98 8.55 -4.15
C ILE A 60 -5.89 9.76 -4.07
N GLY A 61 -7.18 9.54 -3.78
CA GLY A 61 -8.16 10.59 -3.61
C GLY A 61 -8.13 11.24 -2.23
N ALA A 62 -8.90 12.29 -2.06
CA ALA A 62 -9.02 12.96 -0.78
C ALA A 62 -9.62 12.04 0.30
N GLY A 63 -9.14 12.18 1.54
CA GLY A 63 -9.64 11.43 2.68
C GLY A 63 -9.22 9.96 2.72
N VAL A 64 -8.27 9.53 1.90
CA VAL A 64 -7.71 8.16 1.91
C VAL A 64 -6.34 8.19 2.56
N LEU A 65 -6.14 7.36 3.59
CA LEU A 65 -4.84 7.03 4.12
C LEU A 65 -4.37 5.71 3.51
N VAL A 66 -3.18 5.70 2.94
CA VAL A 66 -2.62 4.53 2.25
C VAL A 66 -1.29 4.13 2.88
N ALA A 67 -1.10 2.84 3.13
CA ALA A 67 0.21 2.22 3.28
C ALA A 67 0.60 1.65 1.91
N GLU A 68 1.63 2.22 1.30
CA GLU A 68 2.13 1.82 0.00
C GLU A 68 3.36 0.93 0.16
N ILE A 69 3.29 -0.29 -0.39
CA ILE A 69 4.42 -1.21 -0.51
C ILE A 69 4.70 -1.38 -2.01
N GLN A 70 5.91 -1.04 -2.42
CA GLN A 70 6.33 -1.10 -3.81
C GLN A 70 7.73 -1.70 -3.95
N GLU A 71 8.07 -2.15 -5.15
CA GLU A 71 9.46 -2.48 -5.48
C GLU A 71 10.37 -1.24 -5.35
N SER A 72 11.66 -1.45 -5.10
CA SER A 72 12.63 -0.36 -4.94
C SER A 72 12.89 0.33 -6.29
N SER A 73 12.01 1.27 -6.65
CA SER A 73 12.14 2.09 -7.85
C SER A 73 11.77 3.55 -7.53
N LYS A 74 12.58 4.48 -8.06
CA LYS A 74 12.29 5.92 -8.00
C LYS A 74 11.60 6.46 -9.26
N LEU A 75 11.29 5.57 -10.21
CA LEU A 75 10.71 5.96 -11.48
C LEU A 75 9.23 6.28 -11.31
N THR A 76 8.86 7.52 -11.60
CA THR A 76 7.47 8.00 -11.58
C THR A 76 7.19 8.76 -12.87
N TYR A 77 6.19 8.31 -13.60
CA TYR A 77 5.69 9.06 -14.76
C TYR A 77 4.37 9.73 -14.39
N ARG A 78 4.42 11.06 -14.26
CA ARG A 78 3.23 11.87 -13.96
C ARG A 78 2.46 12.13 -15.24
N LEU A 79 1.32 11.48 -15.39
CA LEU A 79 0.44 11.63 -16.56
C LEU A 79 -0.42 12.89 -16.47
N TYR A 80 -0.94 13.20 -15.28
CA TYR A 80 -1.84 14.31 -15.01
C TYR A 80 -1.69 14.79 -13.56
N ASP A 81 -1.89 16.07 -13.29
CA ASP A 81 -1.76 16.66 -11.95
C ASP A 81 -2.88 17.64 -11.58
N TYR A 82 -4.05 17.49 -12.21
CA TYR A 82 -5.25 18.31 -11.91
C TYR A 82 -5.01 19.82 -12.06
N ASP A 83 -4.09 20.23 -12.91
CA ASP A 83 -3.66 21.60 -13.10
C ASP A 83 -3.21 22.32 -11.81
N ARG A 84 -2.82 21.56 -10.78
CA ARG A 84 -2.40 22.12 -9.51
C ARG A 84 -1.14 22.96 -9.64
N VAL A 85 -1.15 24.09 -8.94
CA VAL A 85 -0.02 24.99 -8.82
C VAL A 85 0.59 24.83 -7.43
N GLY A 86 1.89 24.67 -7.36
CA GLY A 86 2.63 24.56 -6.10
C GLY A 86 2.70 25.91 -5.35
N LYS A 87 3.23 25.89 -4.14
CA LYS A 87 3.44 27.12 -3.33
C LYS A 87 4.38 28.13 -4.00
N ASP A 88 5.21 27.65 -4.92
CA ASP A 88 6.14 28.43 -5.74
C ASP A 88 5.50 29.02 -7.00
N GLY A 89 4.18 28.88 -7.17
CA GLY A 89 3.44 29.35 -8.35
C GLY A 89 3.64 28.51 -9.61
N LYS A 90 4.31 27.35 -9.52
CA LYS A 90 4.60 26.51 -10.70
C LYS A 90 3.78 25.21 -10.68
N LYS A 91 3.42 24.72 -11.87
CA LYS A 91 2.87 23.39 -12.05
C LYS A 91 4.00 22.36 -11.97
N ARG A 92 3.70 21.15 -11.49
CA ARG A 92 4.64 20.02 -11.54
C ARG A 92 4.82 19.58 -13.00
N GLU A 93 6.03 19.15 -13.33
CA GLU A 93 6.32 18.57 -14.62
C GLU A 93 5.48 17.31 -14.88
N LEU A 94 4.90 17.23 -16.07
CA LEU A 94 4.21 16.05 -16.59
C LEU A 94 5.16 15.28 -17.51
N HIS A 95 5.01 13.95 -17.53
CA HIS A 95 5.80 13.04 -18.34
C HIS A 95 4.89 12.31 -19.33
N VAL A 96 4.02 13.04 -20.04
CA VAL A 96 2.90 12.47 -20.81
C VAL A 96 3.37 11.43 -21.81
N ASP A 97 4.39 11.72 -22.63
CA ASP A 97 4.90 10.78 -23.63
C ASP A 97 5.37 9.46 -23.01
N LYS A 98 6.28 9.56 -22.03
CA LYS A 98 6.81 8.38 -21.33
C LYS A 98 5.74 7.61 -20.55
N ALA A 99 4.75 8.33 -20.02
CA ALA A 99 3.64 7.69 -19.32
C ALA A 99 2.76 6.90 -20.28
N LEU A 100 2.46 7.45 -21.46
CA LEU A 100 1.64 6.78 -22.47
C LEU A 100 2.33 5.56 -23.09
N GLU A 101 3.66 5.58 -23.26
CA GLU A 101 4.43 4.41 -23.72
C GLU A 101 4.27 3.17 -22.83
N VAL A 102 4.00 3.37 -21.53
CA VAL A 102 3.92 2.25 -20.55
C VAL A 102 2.53 2.08 -19.95
N ALA A 103 1.61 2.99 -20.19
CA ALA A 103 0.28 2.96 -19.61
C ALA A 103 -0.59 1.85 -20.22
N ASN A 104 -1.36 1.17 -19.37
CA ASN A 104 -2.41 0.30 -19.84
C ASN A 104 -3.65 1.16 -20.17
N LEU A 105 -3.94 1.30 -21.45
CA LEU A 105 -5.06 2.09 -21.97
C LEU A 105 -6.34 1.28 -22.17
N SER A 106 -6.33 0.02 -21.78
CA SER A 106 -7.55 -0.80 -21.74
C SER A 106 -8.38 -0.47 -20.51
N SER A 107 -9.69 -0.65 -20.63
CA SER A 107 -10.61 -0.58 -19.50
C SER A 107 -10.15 -1.48 -18.36
N SER A 108 -10.06 -0.93 -17.17
CA SER A 108 -9.71 -1.68 -15.98
C SER A 108 -10.94 -2.38 -15.40
N ALA A 109 -10.81 -3.66 -15.08
CA ALA A 109 -11.83 -4.31 -14.28
C ALA A 109 -11.90 -3.65 -12.90
N GLU A 110 -13.10 -3.54 -12.34
CA GLU A 110 -13.24 -3.06 -10.96
C GLU A 110 -12.43 -3.97 -10.02
N PRO A 111 -11.55 -3.38 -9.20
CA PRO A 111 -10.72 -4.17 -8.31
C PRO A 111 -11.59 -4.86 -7.27
N ARG A 112 -11.54 -6.19 -7.26
CA ARG A 112 -12.24 -7.02 -6.27
C ARG A 112 -11.33 -7.29 -5.10
N GLN A 113 -11.87 -7.18 -3.89
CA GLN A 113 -11.15 -7.60 -2.70
C GLN A 113 -11.02 -9.12 -2.70
N SER A 114 -9.79 -9.61 -2.61
CA SER A 114 -9.52 -11.05 -2.56
C SER A 114 -10.11 -11.66 -1.29
N LEU A 115 -10.57 -12.90 -1.38
CA LEU A 115 -10.87 -13.70 -0.18
C LEU A 115 -9.59 -13.86 0.62
N ARG A 116 -9.68 -13.49 1.89
CA ARG A 116 -8.57 -13.55 2.83
C ARG A 116 -8.87 -14.61 3.89
N VAL A 117 -7.92 -15.51 4.11
CA VAL A 117 -8.05 -16.60 5.07
C VAL A 117 -7.16 -16.30 6.28
N LEU A 118 -7.78 -16.07 7.42
CA LEU A 118 -7.08 -15.88 8.70
C LEU A 118 -6.57 -17.21 9.21
N LYS A 119 -5.28 -17.25 9.54
CA LYS A 119 -4.60 -18.34 10.27
C LYS A 119 -4.40 -17.90 11.70
N TYR A 120 -4.90 -18.71 12.65
CA TYR A 120 -4.86 -18.39 14.07
C TYR A 120 -3.77 -19.16 14.78
N ARG A 121 -3.04 -18.48 15.65
CA ARG A 121 -2.17 -19.04 16.68
C ARG A 121 -2.42 -18.28 17.98
N LYS A 122 -1.97 -18.82 19.12
CA LYS A 122 -2.15 -18.14 20.41
C LYS A 122 -1.56 -16.72 20.37
N GLY A 123 -2.38 -15.72 20.61
CA GLY A 123 -2.00 -14.32 20.62
C GLY A 123 -1.87 -13.64 19.26
N VAL A 124 -2.02 -14.37 18.13
CA VAL A 124 -1.88 -13.78 16.80
C VAL A 124 -2.79 -14.43 15.75
N ALA A 125 -3.37 -13.62 14.90
CA ALA A 125 -3.96 -14.05 13.64
C ALA A 125 -3.21 -13.43 12.47
N SER A 126 -3.04 -14.14 11.37
CA SER A 126 -2.37 -13.63 10.18
C SER A 126 -3.08 -14.03 8.91
N GLU A 127 -3.01 -13.20 7.89
CA GLU A 127 -3.52 -13.49 6.55
C GLU A 127 -2.57 -12.95 5.49
N LEU A 128 -2.42 -13.67 4.39
CA LEU A 128 -1.69 -13.20 3.21
C LEU A 128 -2.55 -12.15 2.51
N LEU A 129 -2.01 -10.94 2.33
CA LEU A 129 -2.64 -9.87 1.57
C LEU A 129 -2.28 -9.93 0.10
N THR A 130 -0.99 -10.06 -0.20
CA THR A 130 -0.50 -10.14 -1.58
C THR A 130 0.86 -10.81 -1.65
N ARG A 131 1.14 -11.37 -2.83
CA ARG A 131 2.44 -11.95 -3.19
C ARG A 131 2.74 -11.62 -4.65
N CYS A 132 3.93 -11.15 -4.90
CA CYS A 132 4.47 -10.97 -6.26
C CYS A 132 5.95 -11.38 -6.28
N LYS A 133 6.62 -11.18 -7.41
CA LYS A 133 8.05 -11.53 -7.53
C LYS A 133 8.99 -10.64 -6.70
N TYR A 134 8.48 -9.51 -6.18
CA TYR A 134 9.29 -8.52 -5.47
C TYR A 134 9.07 -8.53 -3.96
N PHE A 135 7.85 -8.90 -3.50
CA PHE A 135 7.51 -8.89 -2.08
C PHE A 135 6.30 -9.77 -1.77
N GLU A 136 6.22 -10.17 -0.52
CA GLU A 136 5.02 -10.72 0.11
C GLU A 136 4.57 -9.80 1.24
N VAL A 137 3.26 -9.65 1.43
CA VAL A 137 2.70 -8.88 2.53
C VAL A 137 1.65 -9.67 3.25
N TYR A 138 1.82 -9.80 4.55
CA TYR A 138 0.84 -10.36 5.47
C TYR A 138 0.26 -9.25 6.36
N ARG A 139 -0.99 -9.38 6.72
CA ARG A 139 -1.55 -8.66 7.86
C ARG A 139 -1.42 -9.55 9.09
N MET A 140 -0.81 -9.03 10.14
CA MET A 140 -0.72 -9.67 11.45
C MET A 140 -1.57 -8.89 12.46
N LEU A 141 -2.46 -9.59 13.14
CA LEU A 141 -3.27 -9.08 14.25
C LEU A 141 -2.74 -9.72 15.54
N VAL A 142 -1.93 -8.99 16.28
CA VAL A 142 -1.41 -9.42 17.58
C VAL A 142 -2.35 -8.92 18.66
N ASN A 143 -2.76 -9.80 19.55
CA ASN A 143 -3.52 -9.47 20.75
C ASN A 143 -3.06 -10.36 21.89
N THR A 144 -2.19 -9.82 22.72
CA THR A 144 -1.60 -10.53 23.86
C THR A 144 -2.11 -9.95 25.17
N GLU A 145 -2.32 -10.83 26.16
CA GLU A 145 -2.76 -10.45 27.49
C GLU A 145 -1.62 -10.58 28.49
N ARG A 146 -1.47 -9.58 29.38
CA ARG A 146 -0.52 -9.55 30.52
C ARG A 146 0.89 -10.03 30.13
N ARG A 147 1.23 -11.29 30.47
CA ARG A 147 2.57 -11.87 30.26
C ARG A 147 2.68 -12.71 28.99
N GLN A 148 1.68 -12.68 28.11
CA GLN A 148 1.76 -13.39 26.84
C GLN A 148 2.59 -12.58 25.85
N THR A 149 3.38 -13.28 25.06
CA THR A 149 4.13 -12.75 23.93
C THR A 149 3.90 -13.60 22.69
N VAL A 150 4.08 -13.01 21.54
CA VAL A 150 4.12 -13.71 20.25
C VAL A 150 5.57 -13.73 19.78
N HIS A 151 6.11 -14.94 19.59
CA HIS A 151 7.44 -15.08 19.03
C HIS A 151 7.41 -14.83 17.52
N TYR A 152 8.35 -14.01 17.08
CA TYR A 152 8.50 -13.58 15.69
C TYR A 152 9.97 -13.59 15.30
N HIS A 153 10.26 -14.03 14.08
CA HIS A 153 11.61 -13.97 13.51
C HIS A 153 11.54 -13.72 12.01
N ALA A 154 12.55 -13.06 11.45
CA ALA A 154 12.82 -13.10 10.04
C ALA A 154 13.44 -14.46 9.68
N ASP A 155 13.26 -14.91 8.44
CA ASP A 155 13.99 -16.10 7.98
C ASP A 155 15.47 -15.77 7.66
N GLU A 156 16.24 -16.81 7.36
CA GLU A 156 17.70 -16.67 7.12
C GLU A 156 18.04 -15.91 5.84
N VAL A 157 17.08 -15.77 4.93
CA VAL A 157 17.32 -15.26 3.56
C VAL A 157 16.82 -13.85 3.36
N ALA A 158 15.71 -13.48 3.99
CA ALA A 158 15.03 -12.23 3.71
C ALA A 158 14.75 -11.42 4.98
N PHE A 159 15.04 -10.13 4.93
CA PHE A 159 14.58 -9.19 5.96
C PHE A 159 13.06 -9.08 6.01
N ARG A 160 12.56 -8.54 7.10
CA ARG A 160 11.16 -8.19 7.29
C ARG A 160 11.01 -6.73 7.65
N VAL A 161 9.88 -6.15 7.25
CA VAL A 161 9.48 -4.82 7.70
C VAL A 161 8.11 -4.93 8.34
N LEU A 162 8.01 -4.55 9.62
CA LEU A 162 6.77 -4.48 10.36
C LEU A 162 6.28 -3.03 10.38
N LEU A 163 5.28 -2.71 9.56
CA LEU A 163 4.61 -1.42 9.59
C LEU A 163 3.40 -1.50 10.52
N CYS A 164 3.43 -0.77 11.63
CA CYS A 164 2.32 -0.69 12.57
C CYS A 164 1.20 0.20 12.00
N VAL A 165 0.13 -0.40 11.54
CA VAL A 165 -1.01 0.34 10.95
C VAL A 165 -2.10 0.65 11.97
N ASN A 166 -2.12 -0.05 13.11
CA ASN A 166 -3.04 0.25 14.21
C ASN A 166 -2.52 -0.33 15.53
N GLY A 167 -2.81 0.33 16.65
CA GLY A 167 -2.46 -0.13 17.99
C GLY A 167 -1.05 0.25 18.41
N CYS A 168 -0.53 -0.46 19.42
CA CYS A 168 0.79 -0.25 20.01
C CYS A 168 1.26 -1.53 20.73
N GLY A 169 2.54 -1.52 21.12
CA GLY A 169 3.13 -2.63 21.86
C GLY A 169 4.60 -2.47 22.12
N THR A 170 5.23 -3.57 22.50
CA THR A 170 6.67 -3.66 22.76
C THR A 170 7.23 -4.88 22.04
N ILE A 171 8.38 -4.72 21.42
CA ILE A 171 9.22 -5.82 20.91
C ILE A 171 10.41 -5.93 21.84
N SER A 172 10.60 -7.14 22.40
CA SER A 172 11.74 -7.49 23.24
C SER A 172 12.70 -8.38 22.46
N PHE A 173 13.99 -8.14 22.61
CA PHE A 173 15.09 -8.87 22.01
C PHE A 173 16.27 -8.91 23.00
N GLU A 174 17.35 -9.64 22.73
CA GLU A 174 18.49 -9.80 23.65
C GLU A 174 19.10 -8.45 24.04
N GLY A 175 19.17 -7.50 23.10
CA GLY A 175 19.73 -6.18 23.33
C GLY A 175 18.81 -5.15 24.04
N GLY A 176 17.53 -5.50 24.32
CA GLY A 176 16.58 -4.60 24.98
C GLY A 176 15.14 -4.67 24.49
N ASN A 177 14.47 -3.54 24.59
CA ASN A 177 13.06 -3.42 24.19
C ASN A 177 12.83 -2.20 23.32
N ILE A 178 11.96 -2.33 22.33
CA ILE A 178 11.48 -1.23 21.50
C ILE A 178 9.97 -1.10 21.71
N THR A 179 9.53 0.06 22.18
CA THR A 179 8.10 0.41 22.19
C THR A 179 7.74 1.02 20.85
N PHE A 180 6.60 0.62 20.29
CA PHE A 180 6.14 1.10 19.01
C PHE A 180 4.67 1.50 19.05
N TYR A 181 4.29 2.37 18.12
CA TYR A 181 2.95 2.94 17.99
C TYR A 181 2.48 2.89 16.52
N LYS A 182 1.21 3.18 16.31
CA LYS A 182 0.66 3.36 14.96
C LYS A 182 1.50 4.38 14.16
N GLY A 183 1.95 3.97 12.97
CA GLY A 183 2.81 4.73 12.08
C GLY A 183 4.28 4.32 12.12
N ASP A 184 4.71 3.61 13.15
CA ASP A 184 6.09 3.14 13.24
C ASP A 184 6.38 2.02 12.26
N CYS A 185 7.60 2.05 11.72
CA CYS A 185 8.12 1.09 10.77
C CYS A 185 9.38 0.45 11.35
N ILE A 186 9.35 -0.86 11.58
CA ILE A 186 10.42 -1.61 12.23
C ILE A 186 11.06 -2.53 11.21
N PHE A 187 12.35 -2.35 11.00
CA PHE A 187 13.16 -3.22 10.17
C PHE A 187 13.71 -4.37 11.00
N VAL A 188 13.48 -5.60 10.55
CA VAL A 188 13.98 -6.84 11.14
C VAL A 188 14.94 -7.49 10.15
N PRO A 189 16.26 -7.47 10.38
CA PRO A 189 17.24 -8.08 9.49
C PRO A 189 16.97 -9.57 9.26
N ALA A 190 17.44 -10.09 8.13
CA ALA A 190 17.51 -11.54 7.92
C ALA A 190 18.39 -12.19 9.00
N ASP A 191 18.10 -13.43 9.34
CA ASP A 191 18.84 -14.20 10.35
C ASP A 191 18.94 -13.50 11.73
N SER A 192 17.98 -12.65 12.04
CA SER A 192 17.91 -12.04 13.38
C SER A 192 17.40 -13.03 14.41
N GLU A 193 17.75 -12.78 15.67
CA GLU A 193 17.22 -13.53 16.81
C GLU A 193 15.68 -13.52 16.88
N VAL A 194 15.13 -14.42 17.66
CA VAL A 194 13.68 -14.48 17.88
C VAL A 194 13.24 -13.28 18.72
N LEU A 195 12.38 -12.47 18.16
CA LEU A 195 11.76 -11.33 18.82
C LEU A 195 10.52 -11.79 19.61
N SER A 196 10.24 -11.11 20.71
CA SER A 196 9.01 -11.30 21.49
C SER A 196 8.14 -10.06 21.40
N ILE A 197 6.96 -10.20 20.79
CA ILE A 197 6.00 -9.10 20.60
C ILE A 197 4.91 -9.19 21.66
N HIS A 198 4.65 -8.09 22.36
CA HIS A 198 3.56 -7.93 23.31
C HIS A 198 2.75 -6.67 22.98
N GLY A 199 1.42 -6.77 23.04
CA GLY A 199 0.52 -5.64 22.81
C GLY A 199 -0.77 -6.00 22.08
N GLN A 200 -1.48 -4.93 21.67
CA GLN A 200 -2.61 -5.01 20.76
C GLN A 200 -2.26 -4.20 19.53
N VAL A 201 -1.93 -4.88 18.44
CA VAL A 201 -1.38 -4.24 17.26
C VAL A 201 -1.79 -4.94 15.98
N GLN A 202 -1.95 -4.16 14.94
CA GLN A 202 -2.07 -4.62 13.56
C GLN A 202 -0.83 -4.19 12.78
N PHE A 203 -0.07 -5.16 12.31
CA PHE A 203 1.07 -4.94 11.41
C PHE A 203 0.73 -5.30 9.97
N LEU A 204 1.38 -4.59 9.04
CA LEU A 204 1.74 -5.16 7.75
C LEU A 204 3.15 -5.73 7.88
N ASP A 205 3.26 -7.04 7.75
CA ASP A 205 4.51 -7.79 7.76
C ASP A 205 4.93 -7.97 6.31
N VAL A 206 5.93 -7.22 5.89
CA VAL A 206 6.45 -7.16 4.53
C VAL A 206 7.75 -7.95 4.45
N ARG A 207 7.84 -8.84 3.49
CA ARG A 207 9.03 -9.59 3.12
C ARG A 207 9.51 -9.14 1.74
N GLY A 208 10.80 -8.82 1.62
CA GLY A 208 11.48 -8.52 0.36
C GLY A 208 12.03 -9.78 -0.32
#